data_1fde9a64ea92599836d71fdd87768021
#
_entry.id   1fde9a64ea92599836d71fdd87768021
#
_cell.length_a   1.000
_cell.length_b   1.000
_cell.length_c   1.000
_cell.angle_alpha   90.00
_cell.angle_beta   90.00
_cell.angle_gamma   90.00
#
_symmetry.space_group_name_H-M   'P 1'
#
loop_
_entity.id
_entity.type
_entity.pdbx_description
1 polymer ?
#
loop_
_entity_poly.entity_id
_entity_poly.type
_entity_poly.pdbx_seq_one_letter_code
_entity_poly.pdbx_strand_id
1 'polypeptide(L)'
;MYLTSKTTLVLDQYEVNPESRLHFYAKEEEIPLLPQGMWQVSQGLVQFNTFCSNGAEVLLGWASPSMFFGQWLTSLPTYHAKAVSNVYLKWFALREIEATPSLSQAILPQLVRRQRQTEALLAITGQRRVEDRLHRLLLLLKQEMSQPVAEGTRISVRLTHQTIANTICTTRVTVTRLFSKLQDQGWIKFDAGHHIILKDEHFNSVSNW
;
A
#
# COMPACT_ATOMS: atom_id res chain seq x y z
N MET A 1 7.73 -27.04 -24.92
CA MET A 1 9.18 -26.91 -25.06
C MET A 1 9.52 -25.41 -25.09
N TYR A 2 10.43 -24.95 -24.23
CA TYR A 2 10.98 -23.60 -24.03
C TYR A 2 10.10 -22.54 -23.33
N LEU A 3 10.17 -22.55 -22.00
CA LEU A 3 10.13 -21.36 -21.14
C LEU A 3 10.93 -21.66 -19.85
N THR A 4 12.23 -21.88 -19.97
CA THR A 4 13.14 -22.11 -18.84
C THR A 4 14.47 -21.41 -19.11
N SER A 5 14.53 -20.08 -18.99
CA SER A 5 15.86 -19.44 -18.90
C SER A 5 15.92 -18.01 -18.37
N LYS A 6 14.81 -17.38 -17.96
CA LYS A 6 14.89 -16.02 -17.38
C LYS A 6 14.65 -15.95 -15.87
N THR A 7 14.06 -16.96 -15.27
CA THR A 7 13.75 -16.96 -13.82
C THR A 7 14.96 -17.33 -12.96
N THR A 8 15.95 -18.05 -13.52
CA THR A 8 17.13 -18.51 -12.76
C THR A 8 18.16 -17.40 -12.53
N LEU A 9 18.23 -16.39 -13.42
CA LEU A 9 19.26 -15.32 -13.34
C LEU A 9 18.92 -14.21 -12.30
N VAL A 10 17.67 -14.14 -11.86
CA VAL A 10 17.27 -13.14 -10.84
C VAL A 10 17.46 -13.67 -9.42
N LEU A 11 17.52 -14.99 -9.24
CA LEU A 11 17.67 -15.64 -7.93
C LEU A 11 19.10 -15.55 -7.35
N ASP A 12 20.12 -15.42 -8.19
CA ASP A 12 21.52 -15.34 -7.74
C ASP A 12 21.93 -13.95 -7.20
N GLN A 13 21.11 -12.93 -7.37
CA GLN A 13 21.40 -11.58 -6.86
C GLN A 13 20.79 -11.28 -5.48
N TYR A 14 19.88 -12.11 -5.00
CA TYR A 14 19.24 -11.94 -3.70
C TYR A 14 19.49 -13.19 -2.85
N GLU A 15 20.69 -13.25 -2.25
CA GLU A 15 20.94 -14.17 -1.13
C GLU A 15 20.07 -13.72 0.05
N VAL A 16 18.88 -14.30 0.16
CA VAL A 16 18.08 -14.25 1.39
C VAL A 16 18.84 -15.09 2.40
N ASN A 17 19.66 -14.47 3.24
CA ASN A 17 20.37 -15.16 4.30
C ASN A 17 19.32 -15.68 5.32
N PRO A 18 19.06 -17.00 5.39
CA PRO A 18 18.04 -17.56 6.26
C PRO A 18 18.33 -17.34 7.76
N GLU A 19 19.56 -16.98 8.13
CA GLU A 19 19.92 -16.67 9.52
C GLU A 19 19.55 -15.24 9.93
N SER A 20 19.46 -14.29 8.98
CA SER A 20 18.97 -12.93 9.23
C SER A 20 17.56 -12.79 8.66
N ARG A 21 16.55 -13.05 9.50
CA ARG A 21 15.13 -12.92 9.09
C ARG A 21 14.69 -11.48 8.81
N LEU A 22 15.54 -10.49 9.08
CA LEU A 22 15.21 -9.08 8.96
C LEU A 22 15.99 -8.44 7.81
N HIS A 23 15.25 -7.97 6.81
CA HIS A 23 15.77 -7.31 5.61
C HIS A 23 15.37 -5.85 5.59
N PHE A 24 16.31 -4.99 5.24
CA PHE A 24 16.09 -3.55 5.11
C PHE A 24 15.94 -3.18 3.63
N TYR A 25 14.96 -2.33 3.32
CA TYR A 25 14.79 -1.68 2.03
C TYR A 25 14.61 -0.17 2.26
N ALA A 26 15.37 0.63 1.51
CA ALA A 26 15.25 2.07 1.56
C ALA A 26 13.96 2.54 0.89
N LYS A 27 13.52 3.75 1.24
CA LYS A 27 12.38 4.39 0.58
C LYS A 27 12.58 4.42 -0.95
N GLU A 28 11.51 4.15 -1.71
CA GLU A 28 11.42 4.05 -3.17
C GLU A 28 12.07 2.79 -3.77
N GLU A 29 12.65 1.92 -2.96
CA GLU A 29 13.24 0.67 -3.41
C GLU A 29 12.18 -0.39 -3.70
N GLU A 30 12.38 -1.16 -4.78
CA GLU A 30 11.53 -2.31 -5.11
C GLU A 30 11.89 -3.51 -4.23
N ILE A 31 10.86 -4.20 -3.75
CA ILE A 31 11.01 -5.37 -2.89
C ILE A 31 10.81 -6.62 -3.75
N PRO A 32 11.81 -7.54 -3.78
CA PRO A 32 11.71 -8.76 -4.56
C PRO A 32 10.58 -9.66 -4.03
N LEU A 33 9.76 -10.16 -4.94
CA LEU A 33 8.65 -11.06 -4.64
C LEU A 33 9.04 -12.48 -5.04
N LEU A 34 9.43 -13.27 -4.06
CA LEU A 34 9.85 -14.66 -4.26
C LEU A 34 8.62 -15.58 -4.14
N PRO A 35 8.46 -16.57 -5.04
CA PRO A 35 7.28 -17.43 -5.05
C PRO A 35 7.23 -18.44 -3.90
N GLN A 36 8.37 -18.67 -3.21
CA GLN A 36 8.48 -19.72 -2.18
C GLN A 36 8.15 -19.24 -0.77
N GLY A 37 7.66 -18.00 -0.59
CA GLY A 37 7.38 -17.48 0.73
C GLY A 37 6.66 -16.14 0.72
N MET A 38 6.62 -15.53 1.89
CA MET A 38 5.95 -14.27 2.13
C MET A 38 6.80 -13.35 2.99
N TRP A 39 6.69 -12.07 2.71
CA TRP A 39 7.23 -11.02 3.56
C TRP A 39 6.23 -10.62 4.62
N GLN A 40 6.69 -10.37 5.83
CA GLN A 40 5.96 -9.65 6.88
C GLN A 40 6.60 -8.28 7.10
N VAL A 41 5.81 -7.23 7.10
CA VAL A 41 6.28 -5.90 7.48
C VAL A 41 6.52 -5.86 8.98
N SER A 42 7.77 -5.60 9.41
CA SER A 42 8.11 -5.34 10.82
C SER A 42 8.01 -3.86 11.14
N GLN A 43 8.46 -2.99 10.20
CA GLN A 43 8.40 -1.55 10.32
C GLN A 43 8.30 -0.90 8.95
N GLY A 44 7.65 0.26 8.88
CA GLY A 44 7.49 1.03 7.64
C GLY A 44 6.23 0.67 6.86
N LEU A 45 6.18 1.09 5.60
CA LEU A 45 5.03 0.91 4.71
C LEU A 45 5.48 0.45 3.35
N VAL A 46 4.81 -0.56 2.83
CA VAL A 46 4.97 -1.11 1.48
C VAL A 46 3.72 -0.80 0.67
N GLN A 47 3.88 -0.37 -0.59
CA GLN A 47 2.80 -0.15 -1.55
C GLN A 47 2.82 -1.25 -2.60
N PHE A 48 1.65 -1.67 -3.05
CA PHE A 48 1.48 -2.66 -4.10
C PHE A 48 0.84 -2.03 -5.31
N ASN A 49 1.43 -2.30 -6.46
CA ASN A 49 0.96 -1.80 -7.74
C ASN A 49 0.92 -2.91 -8.78
N THR A 50 0.14 -2.69 -9.82
CA THR A 50 0.18 -3.43 -11.07
C THR A 50 0.20 -2.46 -12.23
N PHE A 51 0.58 -2.92 -13.42
CA PHE A 51 0.56 -2.11 -14.64
C PHE A 51 -0.46 -2.66 -15.62
N CYS A 52 -1.27 -1.76 -16.16
CA CYS A 52 -2.15 -2.07 -17.28
C CYS A 52 -1.35 -2.18 -18.58
N SER A 53 -1.95 -2.75 -19.63
CA SER A 53 -1.33 -2.89 -20.95
C SER A 53 -0.92 -1.56 -21.60
N ASN A 54 -1.54 -0.45 -21.22
CA ASN A 54 -1.20 0.91 -21.66
C ASN A 54 -0.10 1.57 -20.80
N GLY A 55 0.53 0.83 -19.86
CA GLY A 55 1.54 1.34 -18.95
C GLY A 55 1.00 2.13 -17.74
N ALA A 56 -0.30 2.27 -17.59
CA ALA A 56 -0.88 2.95 -16.42
C ALA A 56 -0.67 2.11 -15.17
N GLU A 57 -0.15 2.75 -14.13
CA GLU A 57 0.04 2.16 -12.82
C GLU A 57 -1.27 2.16 -12.02
N VAL A 58 -1.64 1.01 -11.47
CA VAL A 58 -2.84 0.84 -10.65
C VAL A 58 -2.42 0.45 -9.24
N LEU A 59 -2.86 1.22 -8.26
CA LEU A 59 -2.64 0.91 -6.85
C LEU A 59 -3.55 -0.25 -6.42
N LEU A 60 -2.94 -1.26 -5.82
CA LEU A 60 -3.62 -2.43 -5.25
C LEU A 60 -3.76 -2.35 -3.73
N GLY A 61 -3.05 -1.43 -3.08
CA GLY A 61 -3.10 -1.16 -1.64
C GLY A 61 -1.73 -1.08 -0.98
N TRP A 62 -1.72 -1.27 0.34
CA TRP A 62 -0.52 -1.13 1.18
C TRP A 62 -0.41 -2.26 2.19
N ALA A 63 0.83 -2.52 2.67
CA ALA A 63 1.07 -3.29 3.88
C ALA A 63 1.77 -2.43 4.92
N SER A 64 1.18 -2.34 6.10
CA SER A 64 1.71 -1.73 7.31
C SER A 64 2.26 -2.81 8.26
N PRO A 65 2.88 -2.46 9.41
CA PRO A 65 3.41 -3.44 10.35
C PRO A 65 2.45 -4.57 10.70
N SER A 66 2.99 -5.78 10.80
CA SER A 66 2.33 -7.08 10.98
C SER A 66 1.63 -7.66 9.75
N MET A 67 1.44 -6.90 8.66
CA MET A 67 0.81 -7.41 7.45
C MET A 67 1.78 -8.26 6.63
N PHE A 68 1.21 -9.28 5.96
CA PHE A 68 1.94 -10.19 5.08
C PHE A 68 1.64 -9.87 3.62
N PHE A 69 2.65 -10.08 2.76
CA PHE A 69 2.52 -9.94 1.31
C PHE A 69 3.52 -10.85 0.59
N GLY A 70 3.25 -11.14 -0.67
CA GLY A 70 4.11 -11.98 -1.51
C GLY A 70 3.44 -12.36 -2.81
N GLN A 71 4.23 -12.89 -3.74
CA GLN A 71 3.76 -13.33 -5.06
C GLN A 71 2.69 -14.42 -4.95
N TRP A 72 2.75 -15.24 -3.93
CA TRP A 72 1.81 -16.34 -3.69
C TRP A 72 0.37 -15.87 -3.45
N LEU A 73 0.18 -14.62 -2.99
CA LEU A 73 -1.15 -14.05 -2.68
C LEU A 73 -1.85 -13.41 -3.88
N THR A 74 -1.28 -13.48 -5.07
CA THR A 74 -1.80 -12.82 -6.26
C THR A 74 -1.62 -13.68 -7.50
N SER A 75 -2.55 -13.57 -8.44
CA SER A 75 -2.42 -14.11 -9.79
C SER A 75 -2.02 -13.07 -10.84
N LEU A 76 -1.80 -11.81 -10.41
CA LEU A 76 -1.44 -10.74 -11.34
C LEU A 76 0.02 -10.90 -11.81
N PRO A 77 0.28 -10.96 -13.13
CA PRO A 77 1.62 -11.15 -13.66
C PRO A 77 2.54 -9.94 -13.44
N THR A 78 1.96 -8.75 -13.29
CA THR A 78 2.67 -7.48 -13.11
C THR A 78 2.45 -6.91 -11.71
N TYR A 79 2.53 -7.77 -10.68
CA TYR A 79 2.40 -7.35 -9.29
C TYR A 79 3.76 -6.90 -8.74
N HIS A 80 3.83 -5.65 -8.27
CA HIS A 80 5.04 -5.02 -7.74
C HIS A 80 4.82 -4.58 -6.29
N ALA A 81 5.88 -4.68 -5.49
CA ALA A 81 5.92 -4.18 -4.12
C ALA A 81 7.03 -3.13 -3.99
N LYS A 82 6.71 -1.95 -3.47
CA LYS A 82 7.63 -0.83 -3.35
C LYS A 82 7.61 -0.24 -1.94
N ALA A 83 8.77 0.06 -1.41
CA ALA A 83 8.93 0.71 -0.11
C ALA A 83 8.51 2.19 -0.20
N VAL A 84 7.46 2.59 0.52
CA VAL A 84 6.99 4.00 0.59
C VAL A 84 7.75 4.80 1.65
N SER A 85 8.27 4.12 2.66
CA SER A 85 9.20 4.61 3.66
C SER A 85 10.36 3.64 3.77
N ASN A 86 11.37 3.92 4.59
CA ASN A 86 12.31 2.88 4.99
C ASN A 86 11.54 1.74 5.66
N VAL A 87 11.78 0.50 5.23
CA VAL A 87 11.05 -0.67 5.72
C VAL A 87 12.01 -1.75 6.22
N TYR A 88 11.56 -2.46 7.25
CA TYR A 88 12.17 -3.69 7.73
C TYR A 88 11.17 -4.82 7.53
N LEU A 89 11.60 -5.87 6.81
CA LEU A 89 10.79 -7.01 6.42
C LEU A 89 11.35 -8.29 7.00
N LYS A 90 10.48 -9.22 7.41
CA LYS A 90 10.84 -10.59 7.77
C LYS A 90 10.38 -11.53 6.68
N TRP A 91 11.27 -12.41 6.25
CA TRP A 91 10.95 -13.47 5.31
C TRP A 91 10.46 -14.73 6.01
N PHE A 92 9.41 -15.34 5.48
CA PHE A 92 8.87 -16.62 5.93
C PHE A 92 8.68 -17.53 4.71
N ALA A 93 9.34 -18.69 4.70
CA ALA A 93 9.13 -19.70 3.67
C ALA A 93 7.73 -20.31 3.80
N LEU A 94 7.08 -20.67 2.70
CA LEU A 94 5.75 -21.32 2.73
C LEU A 94 5.75 -22.58 3.58
N ARG A 95 6.79 -23.39 3.50
CA ARG A 95 6.96 -24.61 4.34
C ARG A 95 6.95 -24.28 5.83
N GLU A 96 7.55 -23.17 6.24
CA GLU A 96 7.54 -22.71 7.64
C GLU A 96 6.13 -22.28 8.06
N ILE A 97 5.42 -21.57 7.19
CA ILE A 97 4.04 -21.13 7.43
C ILE A 97 3.12 -22.35 7.58
N GLU A 98 3.23 -23.33 6.69
CA GLU A 98 2.45 -24.56 6.72
C GLU A 98 2.75 -25.43 7.95
N ALA A 99 4.01 -25.49 8.37
CA ALA A 99 4.44 -26.29 9.52
C ALA A 99 4.14 -25.62 10.89
N THR A 100 3.79 -24.33 10.91
CA THR A 100 3.63 -23.54 12.15
C THR A 100 2.19 -23.03 12.29
N PRO A 101 1.30 -23.74 13.01
CA PRO A 101 -0.11 -23.35 13.16
C PRO A 101 -0.32 -21.94 13.72
N SER A 102 0.51 -21.51 14.67
CA SER A 102 0.43 -20.17 15.24
C SER A 102 0.74 -19.07 14.21
N LEU A 103 1.67 -19.33 13.27
CA LEU A 103 2.01 -18.41 12.19
C LEU A 103 0.86 -18.33 11.17
N SER A 104 0.29 -19.48 10.77
CA SER A 104 -0.88 -19.53 9.89
C SER A 104 -2.07 -18.80 10.49
N GLN A 105 -2.32 -18.96 11.80
CA GLN A 105 -3.38 -18.24 12.52
C GLN A 105 -3.12 -16.72 12.55
N ALA A 106 -1.87 -16.28 12.70
CA ALA A 106 -1.50 -14.87 12.70
C ALA A 106 -1.68 -14.20 11.32
N ILE A 107 -1.55 -14.96 10.24
CA ILE A 107 -1.70 -14.47 8.86
C ILE A 107 -3.16 -14.18 8.53
N LEU A 108 -4.11 -15.00 8.96
CA LEU A 108 -5.53 -14.90 8.57
C LEU A 108 -6.15 -13.52 8.81
N PRO A 109 -6.03 -12.88 9.99
CA PRO A 109 -6.54 -11.53 10.21
C PRO A 109 -5.93 -10.48 9.26
N GLN A 110 -4.66 -10.67 8.89
CA GLN A 110 -3.96 -9.76 7.98
C GLN A 110 -4.44 -9.90 6.54
N LEU A 111 -4.75 -11.10 6.10
CA LEU A 111 -5.39 -11.34 4.80
C LEU A 111 -6.78 -10.74 4.73
N VAL A 112 -7.59 -10.89 5.80
CA VAL A 112 -8.91 -10.24 5.90
C VAL A 112 -8.79 -8.72 5.82
N ARG A 113 -7.82 -8.13 6.54
CA ARG A 113 -7.56 -6.68 6.46
C ARG A 113 -7.19 -6.26 5.04
N ARG A 114 -6.35 -7.04 4.39
CA ARG A 114 -5.93 -6.80 3.01
C ARG A 114 -7.10 -6.84 2.03
N GLN A 115 -7.99 -7.84 2.18
CA GLN A 115 -9.20 -7.94 1.35
C GLN A 115 -10.10 -6.72 1.54
N ARG A 116 -10.40 -6.33 2.77
CA ARG A 116 -11.20 -5.12 3.07
C ARG A 116 -10.61 -3.87 2.44
N GLN A 117 -9.29 -3.71 2.47
CA GLN A 117 -8.61 -2.59 1.84
C GLN A 117 -8.80 -2.60 0.32
N THR A 118 -8.68 -3.77 -0.32
CA THR A 118 -8.90 -3.92 -1.77
C THR A 118 -10.35 -3.64 -2.16
N GLU A 119 -11.33 -4.12 -1.38
CA GLU A 119 -12.75 -3.84 -1.58
C GLU A 119 -13.05 -2.33 -1.44
N ALA A 120 -12.44 -1.67 -0.45
CA ALA A 120 -12.57 -0.22 -0.27
C ALA A 120 -12.00 0.55 -1.48
N LEU A 121 -10.84 0.17 -2.00
CA LEU A 121 -10.26 0.78 -3.21
C LEU A 121 -11.16 0.58 -4.43
N LEU A 122 -11.73 -0.62 -4.59
CA LEU A 122 -12.67 -0.90 -5.68
C LEU A 122 -13.94 -0.04 -5.55
N ALA A 123 -14.51 0.06 -4.35
CA ALA A 123 -15.69 0.89 -4.09
C ALA A 123 -15.43 2.39 -4.29
N ILE A 124 -14.19 2.85 -4.02
CA ILE A 124 -13.76 4.23 -4.31
C ILE A 124 -13.79 4.47 -5.82
N THR A 125 -13.18 3.59 -6.62
CA THR A 125 -13.14 3.75 -8.08
C THR A 125 -14.53 3.70 -8.73
N GLY A 126 -15.48 3.00 -8.11
CA GLY A 126 -16.88 2.94 -8.54
C GLY A 126 -17.70 4.23 -8.30
N GLN A 127 -17.20 5.20 -7.53
CA GLN A 127 -17.91 6.47 -7.32
C GLN A 127 -17.92 7.32 -8.61
N ARG A 128 -19.05 7.99 -8.88
CA ARG A 128 -19.22 8.78 -10.10
C ARG A 128 -18.39 10.07 -10.09
N ARG A 129 -18.38 10.79 -8.93
CA ARG A 129 -17.71 12.07 -8.81
C ARG A 129 -16.29 11.90 -8.32
N VAL A 130 -15.35 12.63 -8.90
CA VAL A 130 -13.92 12.58 -8.52
C VAL A 130 -13.72 13.12 -7.10
N GLU A 131 -14.53 14.13 -6.69
CA GLU A 131 -14.52 14.65 -5.33
C GLU A 131 -14.85 13.56 -4.30
N ASP A 132 -15.87 12.72 -4.58
CA ASP A 132 -16.28 11.63 -3.69
C ASP A 132 -15.19 10.56 -3.62
N ARG A 133 -14.55 10.24 -4.76
CA ARG A 133 -13.40 9.33 -4.79
C ARG A 133 -12.25 9.84 -3.94
N LEU A 134 -11.90 11.12 -4.07
CA LEU A 134 -10.82 11.73 -3.27
C LEU A 134 -11.17 11.72 -1.78
N HIS A 135 -12.38 12.13 -1.42
CA HIS A 135 -12.81 12.16 -0.01
C HIS A 135 -12.76 10.77 0.62
N ARG A 136 -13.30 9.75 -0.06
CA ARG A 136 -13.26 8.36 0.41
C ARG A 136 -11.83 7.78 0.47
N LEU A 137 -10.96 8.14 -0.48
CA LEU A 137 -9.55 7.76 -0.40
C LEU A 137 -8.88 8.37 0.83
N LEU A 138 -9.11 9.65 1.13
CA LEU A 138 -8.56 10.30 2.32
C LEU A 138 -9.07 9.66 3.62
N LEU A 139 -10.34 9.23 3.66
CA LEU A 139 -10.89 8.44 4.78
C LEU A 139 -10.20 7.07 4.93
N LEU A 140 -10.00 6.35 3.82
CA LEU A 140 -9.28 5.07 3.84
C LEU A 140 -7.84 5.25 4.33
N LEU A 141 -7.14 6.27 3.84
CA LEU A 141 -5.78 6.59 4.29
C LEU A 141 -5.74 6.98 5.79
N LYS A 142 -6.75 7.71 6.26
CA LYS A 142 -6.92 8.04 7.69
C LYS A 142 -7.04 6.76 8.51
N GLN A 143 -7.84 5.80 8.07
CA GLN A 143 -8.04 4.53 8.77
C GLN A 143 -6.80 3.65 8.76
N GLU A 144 -6.10 3.57 7.64
CA GLU A 144 -5.02 2.60 7.42
C GLU A 144 -3.64 3.07 7.91
N MET A 145 -3.36 4.37 7.81
CA MET A 145 -2.00 4.88 7.97
C MET A 145 -1.95 6.33 8.46
N SER A 146 -2.58 6.62 9.57
CA SER A 146 -2.56 7.95 10.15
C SER A 146 -2.11 7.95 11.61
N GLN A 147 -1.83 9.14 12.11
CA GLN A 147 -1.56 9.40 13.52
C GLN A 147 -2.21 10.71 13.96
N PRO A 148 -2.71 10.78 15.21
CA PRO A 148 -3.29 12.01 15.73
C PRO A 148 -2.20 13.07 15.91
N VAL A 149 -2.55 14.33 15.60
CA VAL A 149 -1.73 15.52 15.84
C VAL A 149 -2.61 16.63 16.42
N ALA A 150 -2.02 17.70 16.97
CA ALA A 150 -2.77 18.78 17.61
C ALA A 150 -3.83 19.43 16.70
N GLU A 151 -3.61 19.42 15.38
CA GLU A 151 -4.49 20.06 14.40
C GLU A 151 -5.48 19.11 13.69
N GLY A 152 -5.54 17.85 14.06
CA GLY A 152 -6.38 16.82 13.45
C GLY A 152 -5.66 15.48 13.27
N THR A 153 -5.86 14.81 12.15
CA THR A 153 -5.24 13.51 11.86
C THR A 153 -4.27 13.64 10.68
N ARG A 154 -3.00 13.32 10.91
CA ARG A 154 -1.93 13.36 9.91
C ARG A 154 -1.81 12.01 9.22
N ILE A 155 -1.84 11.99 7.89
CA ILE A 155 -1.50 10.80 7.10
C ILE A 155 0.00 10.55 7.21
N SER A 156 0.41 9.36 7.64
CA SER A 156 1.80 9.02 7.98
C SER A 156 2.74 8.92 6.77
N VAL A 157 2.19 8.92 5.56
CA VAL A 157 2.96 8.82 4.32
C VAL A 157 2.71 10.04 3.44
N ARG A 158 3.77 10.43 2.74
CA ARG A 158 3.68 11.47 1.71
C ARG A 158 3.27 10.82 0.40
N LEU A 159 2.04 11.11 -0.05
CA LEU A 159 1.54 10.71 -1.36
C LEU A 159 1.67 11.89 -2.35
N THR A 160 2.17 11.60 -3.54
CA THR A 160 2.20 12.61 -4.61
C THR A 160 0.81 12.79 -5.22
N HIS A 161 0.54 13.96 -5.78
CA HIS A 161 -0.71 14.19 -6.52
C HIS A 161 -0.87 13.20 -7.69
N GLN A 162 0.24 12.74 -8.28
CA GLN A 162 0.20 11.72 -9.33
C GLN A 162 -0.23 10.36 -8.79
N THR A 163 0.32 9.93 -7.65
CA THR A 163 -0.10 8.67 -7.01
C THR A 163 -1.58 8.69 -6.66
N ILE A 164 -2.06 9.80 -6.09
CA ILE A 164 -3.49 9.97 -5.77
C ILE A 164 -4.34 9.95 -7.05
N ALA A 165 -3.90 10.66 -8.10
CA ALA A 165 -4.60 10.70 -9.38
C ALA A 165 -4.74 9.31 -10.01
N ASN A 166 -3.67 8.52 -10.01
CA ASN A 166 -3.69 7.14 -10.50
C ASN A 166 -4.66 6.28 -9.66
N THR A 167 -4.62 6.43 -8.33
CA THR A 167 -5.49 5.67 -7.41
C THR A 167 -6.98 5.93 -7.63
N ILE A 168 -7.36 7.20 -7.86
CA ILE A 168 -8.78 7.56 -8.04
C ILE A 168 -9.19 7.74 -9.51
N CYS A 169 -8.38 7.24 -10.44
CA CYS A 169 -8.65 7.25 -11.89
C CYS A 169 -8.97 8.66 -12.42
N THR A 170 -8.06 9.61 -12.21
CA THR A 170 -8.19 11.00 -12.65
C THR A 170 -6.84 11.59 -13.07
N THR A 171 -6.78 12.89 -13.36
CA THR A 171 -5.54 13.57 -13.71
C THR A 171 -4.89 14.26 -12.52
N ARG A 172 -3.54 14.40 -12.54
CA ARG A 172 -2.79 15.16 -11.55
C ARG A 172 -3.32 16.59 -11.39
N VAL A 173 -3.72 17.23 -12.52
CA VAL A 173 -4.26 18.60 -12.50
C VAL A 173 -5.56 18.67 -11.72
N THR A 174 -6.46 17.69 -11.92
CA THR A 174 -7.72 17.59 -11.18
C THR A 174 -7.47 17.43 -9.69
N VAL A 175 -6.54 16.53 -9.30
CA VAL A 175 -6.16 16.32 -7.89
C VAL A 175 -5.61 17.62 -7.29
N THR A 176 -4.70 18.32 -7.98
CA THR A 176 -4.14 19.59 -7.50
C THR A 176 -5.24 20.60 -7.21
N ARG A 177 -6.19 20.78 -8.15
CA ARG A 177 -7.32 21.69 -7.99
C ARG A 177 -8.21 21.30 -6.79
N LEU A 178 -8.49 20.01 -6.62
CA LEU A 178 -9.30 19.52 -5.51
C LEU A 178 -8.61 19.73 -4.16
N PHE A 179 -7.32 19.51 -4.08
CA PHE A 179 -6.56 19.79 -2.86
C PHE A 179 -6.54 21.29 -2.51
N SER A 180 -6.34 22.17 -3.49
CA SER A 180 -6.46 23.62 -3.25
C SER A 180 -7.83 23.99 -2.69
N LYS A 181 -8.92 23.46 -3.29
CA LYS A 181 -10.28 23.67 -2.77
C LYS A 181 -10.44 23.20 -1.32
N LEU A 182 -9.93 22.00 -0.98
CA LEU A 182 -10.03 21.48 0.40
C LEU A 182 -9.18 22.31 1.38
N GLN A 183 -8.03 22.86 0.94
CA GLN A 183 -7.21 23.76 1.75
C GLN A 183 -7.91 25.11 1.96
N ASP A 184 -8.50 25.71 0.93
CA ASP A 184 -9.24 26.97 1.00
C ASP A 184 -10.45 26.85 1.94
N GLN A 185 -11.09 25.67 1.98
CA GLN A 185 -12.18 25.35 2.90
C GLN A 185 -11.70 25.02 4.32
N GLY A 186 -10.38 24.91 4.55
CA GLY A 186 -9.82 24.56 5.84
C GLY A 186 -9.99 23.09 6.24
N TRP A 187 -10.42 22.21 5.32
CA TRP A 187 -10.64 20.78 5.59
C TRP A 187 -9.33 19.99 5.71
N ILE A 188 -8.31 20.42 4.99
CA ILE A 188 -6.98 19.84 5.04
C ILE A 188 -5.91 20.91 5.20
N LYS A 189 -4.75 20.49 5.69
CA LYS A 189 -3.49 21.24 5.68
C LYS A 189 -2.35 20.34 5.26
N PHE A 190 -1.21 20.95 4.90
CA PHE A 190 0.06 20.23 4.73
C PHE A 190 1.04 20.66 5.81
N ASP A 191 1.73 19.69 6.41
CA ASP A 191 2.85 19.99 7.31
C ASP A 191 4.13 20.38 6.54
N ALA A 192 5.19 20.73 7.26
CA ALA A 192 6.50 21.07 6.67
C ALA A 192 7.12 19.91 5.86
N GLY A 193 6.74 18.66 6.17
CA GLY A 193 7.13 17.45 5.43
C GLY A 193 6.20 17.11 4.26
N HIS A 194 5.26 18.00 3.92
CA HIS A 194 4.22 17.78 2.91
C HIS A 194 3.33 16.56 3.15
N HIS A 195 3.08 16.18 4.41
CA HIS A 195 2.06 15.21 4.76
C HIS A 195 0.70 15.91 4.89
N ILE A 196 -0.33 15.19 4.52
CA ILE A 196 -1.71 15.68 4.61
C ILE A 196 -2.17 15.59 6.06
N ILE A 197 -2.67 16.69 6.62
CA ILE A 197 -3.38 16.74 7.89
C ILE A 197 -4.87 16.96 7.60
N LEU A 198 -5.68 16.02 8.03
CA LEU A 198 -7.13 16.06 7.89
C LEU A 198 -7.75 16.69 9.13
N LYS A 199 -8.69 17.63 8.95
CA LYS A 199 -9.52 18.16 10.03
C LYS A 199 -10.61 17.13 10.38
N ASP A 200 -10.58 16.59 11.59
CA ASP A 200 -11.43 15.46 11.99
C ASP A 200 -12.93 15.72 11.83
N GLU A 201 -13.38 16.96 12.02
CA GLU A 201 -14.78 17.36 11.84
C GLU A 201 -15.36 17.10 10.44
N HIS A 202 -14.49 17.12 9.40
CA HIS A 202 -14.87 16.86 8.00
C HIS A 202 -14.57 15.44 7.52
N PHE A 203 -13.81 14.68 8.32
CA PHE A 203 -13.39 13.32 8.04
C PHE A 203 -13.75 12.36 9.17
N ASN A 204 -14.93 12.55 9.79
CA ASN A 204 -15.47 11.63 10.76
C ASN A 204 -15.85 10.30 10.09
N SER A 205 -15.54 9.20 10.77
CA SER A 205 -15.65 7.85 10.25
C SER A 205 -16.99 7.59 9.57
N VAL A 206 -16.85 6.99 8.46
CA VAL A 206 -17.79 6.33 7.57
C VAL A 206 -18.93 5.65 8.30
N SER A 207 -20.06 6.32 8.37
CA SER A 207 -21.34 5.67 8.60
C SER A 207 -22.06 5.32 7.29
N ASN A 208 -21.47 5.55 6.13
CA ASN A 208 -22.13 5.34 4.83
C ASN A 208 -21.14 4.82 3.77
N TRP A 209 -20.89 3.53 3.77
CA TRP A 209 -20.51 2.77 2.57
C TRP A 209 -21.77 2.29 1.86
#